data_c6995d4884f338b5dd1ecf62b8c59820
#
_entry.id   c6995d4884f338b5dd1ecf62b8c59820
#
_cell.length_a   1.000
_cell.length_b   1.000
_cell.length_c   1.000
_cell.angle_alpha   90.00
_cell.angle_beta   90.00
_cell.angle_gamma   90.00
#
_symmetry.space_group_name_H-M   'P 1'
#
loop_
_entity.id
_entity.type
_entity.pdbx_description
1 polymer ?
#
loop_
_entity_poly.entity_id
_entity_poly.type
_entity_poly.pdbx_seq_one_letter_code
_entity_poly.pdbx_strand_id
1 'polypeptide(L)'
;MLQIVFNALSAAELSQLDTLSQLELLNEFKVDESTLADLPARHAFGKIEREGRVLYRYRARDYRLYFEVRDGQVVVHRVLHKNTLDDFLFRSNLPLSEDEAAGKSKTFWKLIDEGEKSGRSSQS
;
A
#
# COMPACT_ATOMS: atom_id res chain seq x y z
N MET A 1 14.38 11.78 -4.16
CA MET A 1 13.04 11.16 -4.08
C MET A 1 13.00 9.91 -4.94
N LEU A 2 12.46 8.84 -4.40
CA LEU A 2 12.35 7.59 -5.13
C LEU A 2 11.26 7.67 -6.20
N GLN A 3 11.49 7.02 -7.33
CA GLN A 3 10.51 6.96 -8.41
C GLN A 3 9.37 6.04 -8.00
N ILE A 4 8.13 6.49 -8.22
CA ILE A 4 6.94 5.72 -7.88
C ILE A 4 6.41 5.04 -9.15
N VAL A 5 6.18 3.74 -9.04
CA VAL A 5 5.66 2.91 -10.13
C VAL A 5 4.41 2.19 -9.63
N PHE A 6 3.32 2.29 -10.37
CA PHE A 6 2.12 1.51 -10.10
C PHE A 6 2.13 0.28 -11.00
N ASN A 7 1.76 -0.87 -10.45
CA ASN A 7 1.52 -2.02 -11.30
C ASN A 7 0.13 -1.92 -11.93
N ALA A 8 -0.22 -2.86 -12.80
CA ALA A 8 -1.47 -2.78 -13.55
C ALA A 8 -2.69 -2.75 -12.63
N LEU A 9 -2.70 -3.58 -11.60
CA LEU A 9 -3.84 -3.66 -10.68
C LEU A 9 -3.98 -2.42 -9.82
N SER A 10 -2.88 -1.93 -9.23
CA SER A 10 -2.93 -0.74 -8.38
C SER A 10 -3.26 0.51 -9.21
N ALA A 11 -2.79 0.59 -10.45
CA ALA A 11 -3.15 1.69 -11.34
C ALA A 11 -4.66 1.68 -11.65
N ALA A 12 -5.22 0.49 -11.88
CA ALA A 12 -6.66 0.35 -12.11
C ALA A 12 -7.45 0.77 -10.87
N GLU A 13 -6.98 0.38 -9.68
CA GLU A 13 -7.62 0.78 -8.43
C GLU A 13 -7.54 2.28 -8.21
N LEU A 14 -6.40 2.89 -8.49
CA LEU A 14 -6.24 4.33 -8.40
C LEU A 14 -7.23 5.05 -9.34
N SER A 15 -7.43 4.52 -10.55
CA SER A 15 -8.33 5.13 -11.53
C SER A 15 -9.82 5.06 -11.13
N GLN A 16 -10.17 4.24 -10.13
CA GLN A 16 -11.54 4.20 -9.59
C GLN A 16 -11.85 5.40 -8.69
N LEU A 17 -10.84 6.09 -8.20
CA LEU A 17 -11.06 7.30 -7.42
C LEU A 17 -11.52 8.43 -8.33
N ASP A 18 -12.29 9.39 -7.76
CA ASP A 18 -12.62 10.59 -8.49
C ASP A 18 -11.34 11.37 -8.83
N THR A 19 -11.41 12.20 -9.87
CA THR A 19 -10.23 12.90 -10.38
C THR A 19 -9.53 13.75 -9.33
N LEU A 20 -10.28 14.47 -8.50
CA LEU A 20 -9.69 15.30 -7.46
C LEU A 20 -8.93 14.47 -6.44
N SER A 21 -9.52 13.35 -6.00
CA SER A 21 -8.86 12.45 -5.05
C SER A 21 -7.58 11.86 -5.64
N GLN A 22 -7.59 11.48 -6.92
CA GLN A 22 -6.39 10.99 -7.60
C GLN A 22 -5.28 12.04 -7.59
N LEU A 23 -5.60 13.28 -7.93
CA LEU A 23 -4.62 14.36 -7.97
C LEU A 23 -4.06 14.67 -6.59
N GLU A 24 -4.91 14.73 -5.58
CA GLU A 24 -4.47 14.98 -4.21
C GLU A 24 -3.54 13.85 -3.73
N LEU A 25 -3.93 12.60 -3.96
CA LEU A 25 -3.13 11.46 -3.55
C LEU A 25 -1.76 11.47 -4.23
N LEU A 26 -1.73 11.65 -5.55
CA LEU A 26 -0.48 11.68 -6.30
C LEU A 26 0.42 12.86 -5.91
N ASN A 27 -0.19 13.98 -5.54
CA ASN A 27 0.56 15.14 -5.08
C ASN A 27 1.16 14.95 -3.70
N GLU A 28 0.47 14.24 -2.81
CA GLU A 28 0.88 14.02 -1.43
C GLU A 28 1.77 12.79 -1.23
N PHE A 29 1.59 11.77 -2.05
CA PHE A 29 2.33 10.52 -1.92
C PHE A 29 3.74 10.67 -2.48
N LYS A 30 4.66 10.99 -1.60
CA LYS A 30 6.08 11.16 -1.93
C LYS A 30 6.91 10.33 -0.98
N VAL A 31 7.81 9.54 -1.52
CA VAL A 31 8.65 8.65 -0.74
C VAL A 31 10.10 8.92 -1.09
N ASP A 32 10.92 9.09 -0.07
CA ASP A 32 12.36 9.15 -0.22
C ASP A 32 13.01 8.26 0.85
N GLU A 33 14.32 8.15 0.78
CA GLU A 33 15.05 7.29 1.71
C GLU A 33 14.89 7.75 3.15
N SER A 34 14.80 9.05 3.39
CA SER A 34 14.60 9.58 4.74
C SER A 34 13.22 9.26 5.29
N THR A 35 12.20 9.18 4.44
CA THR A 35 10.86 8.77 4.84
C THR A 35 10.90 7.35 5.42
N LEU A 36 11.56 6.44 4.71
CA LEU A 36 11.63 5.03 5.10
C LEU A 36 12.53 4.79 6.31
N ALA A 37 13.53 5.66 6.52
CA ALA A 37 14.44 5.53 7.65
C ALA A 37 13.80 5.97 8.97
N ASP A 38 12.76 6.79 8.93
CA ASP A 38 12.13 7.34 10.13
C ASP A 38 10.62 7.23 10.09
N LEU A 39 10.11 6.01 9.92
CA LEU A 39 8.68 5.73 9.87
C LEU A 39 7.92 6.19 11.12
N PRO A 40 8.46 6.02 12.35
CA PRO A 40 7.73 6.46 13.55
C PRO A 40 7.39 7.95 13.54
N ALA A 41 8.17 8.78 12.86
CA ALA A 41 7.91 10.21 12.74
C ALA A 41 6.92 10.56 11.63
N ARG A 42 6.50 9.56 10.85
CA ARG A 42 5.65 9.75 9.66
C ARG A 42 4.32 9.02 9.86
N HIS A 43 3.35 9.70 10.47
CA HIS A 43 2.05 9.10 10.84
C HIS A 43 1.30 8.43 9.68
N ALA A 44 1.49 8.92 8.46
CA ALA A 44 0.82 8.34 7.30
C ALA A 44 1.46 7.03 6.84
N PHE A 45 2.69 6.75 7.25
CA PHE A 45 3.44 5.58 6.81
C PHE A 45 3.51 4.51 7.89
N GLY A 46 3.52 3.26 7.46
CA GLY A 46 3.69 2.12 8.35
C GLY A 46 4.43 1.01 7.64
N LYS A 47 4.77 -0.03 8.40
CA LYS A 47 5.56 -1.16 7.90
C LYS A 47 4.88 -2.46 8.34
N ILE A 48 4.79 -3.41 7.41
CA ILE A 48 4.20 -4.72 7.64
C ILE A 48 5.24 -5.76 7.26
N GLU A 49 5.54 -6.68 8.16
CA GLU A 49 6.53 -7.72 7.91
C GLU A 49 5.91 -9.11 8.05
N ARG A 50 6.33 -10.02 7.17
CA ARG A 50 5.98 -11.43 7.27
C ARG A 50 7.05 -12.27 6.57
N GLU A 51 7.64 -13.20 7.32
CA GLU A 51 8.61 -14.15 6.78
C GLU A 51 9.75 -13.48 5.98
N GLY A 52 10.29 -12.38 6.52
CA GLY A 52 11.38 -11.65 5.90
C GLY A 52 10.95 -10.68 4.80
N ARG A 53 9.68 -10.68 4.42
CA ARG A 53 9.15 -9.75 3.42
C ARG A 53 8.70 -8.46 4.11
N VAL A 54 9.15 -7.33 3.60
CA VAL A 54 8.79 -6.01 4.13
C VAL A 54 7.89 -5.28 3.14
N LEU A 55 6.73 -4.90 3.64
CA LEU A 55 5.74 -4.13 2.89
C LEU A 55 5.50 -2.82 3.61
N TYR A 56 5.42 -1.72 2.88
CA TYR A 56 5.11 -0.42 3.45
C TYR A 56 3.67 -0.03 3.16
N ARG A 57 3.08 0.73 4.07
CA ARG A 57 1.73 1.25 3.94
C ARG A 57 1.77 2.77 3.98
N TYR A 58 1.05 3.40 3.05
CA TYR A 58 0.78 4.83 3.10
C TYR A 58 -0.73 5.05 3.25
N ARG A 59 -1.11 5.82 4.24
CA ARG A 59 -2.53 6.12 4.51
C ARG A 59 -2.90 7.44 3.86
N ALA A 60 -3.83 7.38 2.91
CA ALA A 60 -4.36 8.55 2.22
C ALA A 60 -5.87 8.60 2.46
N ARG A 61 -6.29 9.26 3.53
CA ARG A 61 -7.71 9.34 3.95
C ARG A 61 -8.31 7.94 4.12
N ASP A 62 -9.28 7.57 3.28
CA ASP A 62 -9.95 6.28 3.35
C ASP A 62 -9.23 5.18 2.57
N TYR A 63 -8.09 5.50 1.97
CA TYR A 63 -7.34 4.56 1.15
C TYR A 63 -6.02 4.20 1.78
N ARG A 64 -5.53 3.02 1.44
CA ARG A 64 -4.22 2.52 1.87
C ARG A 64 -3.45 2.08 0.64
N LEU A 65 -2.25 2.62 0.47
CA LEU A 65 -1.35 2.20 -0.60
C LEU A 65 -0.32 1.26 0.00
N TYR A 66 -0.23 0.06 -0.56
CA TYR A 66 0.75 -0.93 -0.11
C TYR A 66 1.85 -1.06 -1.16
N PHE A 67 3.08 -0.84 -0.74
CA PHE A 67 4.20 -0.79 -1.67
C PHE A 67 5.45 -1.45 -1.11
N GLU A 68 6.32 -1.87 -2.01
CA GLU A 68 7.66 -2.33 -1.69
C GLU A 68 8.67 -1.39 -2.36
N VAL A 69 9.89 -1.36 -1.83
CA VAL A 69 10.98 -0.61 -2.45
C VAL A 69 11.93 -1.62 -3.08
N ARG A 70 12.12 -1.50 -4.38
CA ARG A 70 12.98 -2.40 -5.16
C ARG A 70 13.81 -1.59 -6.15
N ASP A 71 15.12 -1.78 -6.13
CA ASP A 71 16.03 -1.15 -7.10
C ASP A 71 15.84 0.36 -7.21
N GLY A 72 15.68 1.02 -6.06
CA GLY A 72 15.51 2.47 -6.02
C GLY A 72 14.14 2.96 -6.45
N GLN A 73 13.18 2.05 -6.60
CA GLN A 73 11.81 2.40 -6.98
C GLN A 73 10.80 1.98 -5.93
N VAL A 74 9.75 2.78 -5.80
CA VAL A 74 8.58 2.46 -5.00
C VAL A 74 7.59 1.75 -5.92
N VAL A 75 7.33 0.47 -5.65
CA VAL A 75 6.41 -0.32 -6.47
C VAL A 75 5.11 -0.49 -5.68
N VAL A 76 4.06 0.16 -6.13
CA VAL A 76 2.75 0.10 -5.45
C VAL A 76 1.98 -1.13 -5.94
N HIS A 77 1.75 -2.06 -5.02
CA HIS A 77 1.06 -3.32 -5.35
C HIS A 77 -0.45 -3.17 -5.32
N ARG A 78 -0.99 -2.49 -4.31
CA ARG A 78 -2.44 -2.31 -4.17
C ARG A 78 -2.78 -0.92 -3.66
N VAL A 79 -3.95 -0.42 -4.09
CA VAL A 79 -4.61 0.74 -3.53
C VAL A 79 -5.96 0.26 -3.03
N LEU A 80 -6.11 0.12 -1.71
CA LEU A 80 -7.30 -0.48 -1.12
C LEU A 80 -8.07 0.53 -0.28
N HIS A 81 -9.39 0.48 -0.36
CA HIS A 81 -10.25 1.27 0.50
C HIS A 81 -10.29 0.63 1.90
N LYS A 82 -10.36 1.46 2.94
CA LYS A 82 -10.40 0.98 4.33
C LYS A 82 -11.53 -0.03 4.58
N ASN A 83 -12.68 0.13 3.91
CA ASN A 83 -13.80 -0.79 4.07
C ASN A 83 -13.49 -2.19 3.54
N THR A 84 -12.70 -2.28 2.47
CA THR A 84 -12.25 -3.58 1.96
C THR A 84 -11.37 -4.28 3.00
N LEU A 85 -10.52 -3.51 3.69
CA LEU A 85 -9.67 -4.05 4.74
C LEU A 85 -10.51 -4.50 5.94
N ASP A 86 -11.50 -3.70 6.32
CA ASP A 86 -12.38 -4.02 7.45
C ASP A 86 -13.11 -5.35 7.25
N ASP A 87 -13.54 -5.66 6.03
CA ASP A 87 -14.28 -6.87 5.72
C ASP A 87 -13.54 -8.16 6.09
N PHE A 88 -12.23 -8.15 6.06
CA PHE A 88 -11.45 -9.35 6.39
C PHE A 88 -10.57 -9.20 7.64
N LEU A 89 -10.24 -8.00 8.07
CA LEU A 89 -9.41 -7.80 9.26
C LEU A 89 -10.21 -7.91 10.56
N PHE A 90 -11.48 -7.55 10.53
CA PHE A 90 -12.34 -7.60 11.72
C PHE A 90 -12.78 -9.01 12.13
N ARG A 91 -12.42 -10.02 11.38
CA ARG A 91 -12.70 -11.41 11.76
C ARG A 91 -11.77 -11.91 12.87
N SER A 92 -10.78 -11.11 13.22
CA SER A 92 -9.90 -11.40 14.33
C SER A 92 -10.49 -10.77 15.60
N ASN A 93 -10.74 -11.56 16.64
CA ASN A 93 -11.20 -11.07 17.93
C ASN A 93 -10.07 -10.47 18.76
N LEU A 94 -8.88 -10.32 18.19
CA LEU A 94 -7.73 -9.77 18.87
C LEU A 94 -7.65 -8.26 18.66
N PRO A 95 -7.30 -7.47 19.69
CA PRO A 95 -7.16 -6.02 19.58
C PRO A 95 -5.85 -5.65 18.88
N LEU A 96 -5.72 -6.04 17.62
CA LEU A 96 -4.53 -5.74 16.82
C LEU A 96 -4.72 -4.44 16.05
N SER A 97 -3.62 -3.72 15.83
CA SER A 97 -3.64 -2.59 14.91
C SER A 97 -3.94 -3.10 13.49
N GLU A 98 -4.37 -2.18 12.62
CA GLU A 98 -4.65 -2.51 11.22
C GLU A 98 -3.44 -3.18 10.57
N ASP A 99 -2.24 -2.61 10.76
CA ASP A 99 -1.02 -3.15 10.16
C ASP A 99 -0.67 -4.54 10.71
N GLU A 100 -0.82 -4.75 12.01
CA GLU A 100 -0.56 -6.07 12.61
C GLU A 100 -1.54 -7.12 12.11
N ALA A 101 -2.83 -6.75 12.04
CA ALA A 101 -3.86 -7.64 11.54
C ALA A 101 -3.61 -8.00 10.07
N ALA A 102 -3.24 -7.03 9.27
CA ALA A 102 -2.89 -7.25 7.85
C ALA A 102 -1.71 -8.21 7.72
N GLY A 103 -0.65 -7.98 8.51
CA GLY A 103 0.55 -8.82 8.46
C GLY A 103 0.28 -10.29 8.79
N LYS A 104 -0.74 -10.58 9.59
CA LYS A 104 -1.11 -11.94 9.98
C LYS A 104 -2.16 -12.57 9.07
N SER A 105 -2.75 -11.81 8.17
CA SER A 105 -3.85 -12.27 7.33
C SER A 105 -3.34 -12.87 6.02
N LYS A 106 -3.64 -14.15 5.78
CA LYS A 106 -3.33 -14.79 4.50
C LYS A 106 -4.08 -14.12 3.35
N THR A 107 -5.32 -13.71 3.59
CA THR A 107 -6.14 -13.02 2.61
C THR A 107 -5.50 -11.70 2.18
N PHE A 108 -4.99 -10.93 3.16
CA PHE A 108 -4.30 -9.68 2.87
C PHE A 108 -3.09 -9.92 1.95
N TRP A 109 -2.23 -10.87 2.31
CA TRP A 109 -1.03 -11.14 1.51
C TRP A 109 -1.36 -11.67 0.12
N LYS A 110 -2.47 -12.39 -0.01
CA LYS A 110 -2.96 -12.82 -1.32
C LYS A 110 -3.34 -11.61 -2.18
N LEU A 111 -3.98 -10.61 -1.60
CA LEU A 111 -4.29 -9.37 -2.32
C LEU A 111 -3.02 -8.66 -2.79
N ILE A 112 -1.99 -8.63 -1.96
CA ILE A 112 -0.70 -8.03 -2.32
C ILE A 112 -0.05 -8.81 -3.47
N ASP A 113 -0.05 -10.15 -3.39
CA ASP A 113 0.52 -10.99 -4.42
C ASP A 113 -0.20 -10.84 -5.77
N GLU A 114 -1.51 -10.66 -5.75
CA GLU A 114 -2.28 -10.40 -6.96
C GLU A 114 -1.82 -9.11 -7.63
N GLY A 115 -1.58 -8.05 -6.84
CA GLY A 115 -1.04 -6.80 -7.35
C GLY A 115 0.33 -6.99 -7.98
N GLU A 116 1.23 -7.67 -7.26
CA GLU A 116 2.59 -7.92 -7.74
C GLU A 116 2.58 -8.69 -9.08
N LYS A 117 1.74 -9.71 -9.18
CA LYS A 117 1.64 -10.53 -10.39
C LYS A 117 1.02 -9.81 -11.58
N SER A 118 0.33 -8.69 -11.35
CA SER A 118 -0.34 -7.97 -12.43
C SER A 118 0.65 -7.27 -13.39
N GLY A 119 1.90 -7.06 -12.96
CA GLY A 119 2.91 -6.43 -13.77
C GLY A 119 2.77 -4.91 -13.87
N ARG A 120 3.58 -4.29 -14.72
CA ARG A 120 3.61 -2.84 -14.85
C ARG A 120 2.36 -2.29 -15.55
N SER A 121 1.83 -1.19 -15.02
CA SER A 121 0.67 -0.51 -15.61
C SER A 121 1.03 0.26 -16.88
N SER A 122 2.30 0.64 -17.02
CA SER A 122 2.75 1.45 -18.15
C SER A 122 2.89 0.66 -19.45
N GLN A 123 2.51 -0.58 -19.46
CA GLN A 123 2.51 -1.38 -20.66
C GLN A 123 1.38 -0.94 -21.58
N SER A 124 1.75 -0.40 -22.64
CA SER A 124 0.83 -0.02 -23.69
C SER A 124 0.91 -1.04 -24.82
#